data_f51e9e1d3a14c6fe89f17523141393e9
#
_entry.id   f51e9e1d3a14c6fe89f17523141393e9
#
_cell.length_a   1.000
_cell.length_b   1.000
_cell.length_c   1.000
_cell.angle_alpha   90.00
_cell.angle_beta   90.00
_cell.angle_gamma   90.00
#
_symmetry.space_group_name_H-M   'P 1'
#
loop_
_entity.id
_entity.type
_entity.pdbx_description
1 polymer ?
#
loop_
_entity_poly.entity_id
_entity_poly.type
_entity_poly.pdbx_seq_one_letter_code
_entity_poly.pdbx_strand_id
1 'polypeptide(L)'
;LGNTDFSVAYQHNGKLLYVDKEIIPLPYDFDMTGWVNPSYATVNTTLGINSVEDRKYRGFKREKQYFNEVREQFINQKDNLMQMVSSFESEFSDPKEFQTMIEFMRSFYEILEDDPKFEKGIVAEARTK
;
A
#
# COMPACT_ATOMS: atom_id res chain seq x y z
N LEU A 1 1.61 0.10 -0.54
CA LEU A 1 3.06 0.10 -0.28
C LEU A 1 3.53 -1.16 0.49
N GLY A 2 2.62 -1.99 1.01
CA GLY A 2 3.01 -3.14 1.83
C GLY A 2 3.73 -2.72 3.13
N ASN A 3 3.21 -1.68 3.80
CA ASN A 3 3.80 -1.19 5.05
C ASN A 3 3.19 -1.90 6.25
N THR A 4 3.97 -2.78 6.90
CA THR A 4 3.56 -3.47 8.12
C THR A 4 3.84 -2.66 9.38
N ASP A 5 4.59 -1.58 9.27
CA ASP A 5 5.00 -0.68 10.34
C ASP A 5 4.19 0.63 10.35
N PHE A 6 2.96 0.60 9.85
CA PHE A 6 2.06 1.75 9.79
C PHE A 6 0.72 1.45 10.47
N SER A 7 0.24 2.36 11.29
CA SER A 7 -1.10 2.28 11.89
C SER A 7 -1.71 3.65 12.17
N VAL A 8 -2.83 3.95 11.55
CA VAL A 8 -3.61 5.16 11.85
C VAL A 8 -4.15 5.11 13.28
N ALA A 9 -4.69 3.96 13.70
CA ALA A 9 -5.33 3.78 15.00
C ALA A 9 -4.37 3.96 16.19
N TYR A 10 -3.11 3.54 16.02
CA TYR A 10 -2.07 3.68 17.04
C TYR A 10 -1.12 4.85 16.77
N GLN A 11 -1.38 5.66 15.74
CA GLN A 11 -0.55 6.78 15.30
C GLN A 11 0.95 6.39 15.14
N HIS A 12 1.18 5.15 14.67
CA HIS A 12 2.51 4.64 14.40
C HIS A 12 2.88 4.93 12.95
N ASN A 13 4.00 5.61 12.75
CA ASN A 13 4.48 6.11 11.45
C ASN A 13 3.40 6.91 10.67
N GLY A 14 2.50 7.55 11.42
CA GLY A 14 1.45 8.39 10.88
C GLY A 14 1.01 9.45 11.88
N LYS A 15 0.74 10.66 11.39
CA LYS A 15 0.12 11.74 12.15
C LYS A 15 -1.26 12.03 11.59
N LEU A 16 -2.14 12.57 12.44
CA LEU A 16 -3.46 13.00 12.02
C LEU A 16 -3.45 14.53 11.93
N LEU A 17 -3.76 15.05 10.76
CA LEU A 17 -3.96 16.47 10.52
C LEU A 17 -5.46 16.75 10.49
N TYR A 18 -5.91 17.71 11.27
CA TYR A 18 -7.29 18.19 11.26
C TYR A 18 -7.37 19.51 10.50
N VAL A 19 -8.01 19.52 9.33
CA VAL A 19 -8.18 20.66 8.47
C VAL A 19 -9.61 20.69 7.94
N ASP A 20 -10.27 21.82 7.99
CA ASP A 20 -11.63 22.03 7.43
C ASP A 20 -12.66 20.98 7.87
N LYS A 21 -12.58 20.55 9.14
CA LYS A 21 -13.41 19.48 9.74
C LYS A 21 -13.14 18.07 9.21
N GLU A 22 -12.09 17.87 8.47
CA GLU A 22 -11.63 16.57 8.00
C GLU A 22 -10.39 16.12 8.75
N ILE A 23 -10.25 14.81 8.91
CA ILE A 23 -9.06 14.18 9.49
C ILE A 23 -8.28 13.55 8.35
N ILE A 24 -7.09 14.08 8.10
CA ILE A 24 -6.19 13.61 7.05
C ILE A 24 -5.03 12.86 7.70
N PRO A 25 -4.89 11.55 7.47
CA PRO A 25 -3.72 10.81 7.93
C PRO A 25 -2.51 11.15 7.05
N LEU A 26 -1.42 11.54 7.70
CA LEU A 26 -0.12 11.83 7.07
C LEU A 26 0.85 10.71 7.41
N PRO A 27 1.07 9.74 6.53
CA PRO A 27 2.05 8.71 6.74
C PRO A 27 3.48 9.25 6.55
N TYR A 28 4.43 8.70 7.29
CA TYR A 28 5.85 8.96 7.17
C TYR A 28 6.62 7.68 7.49
N ASP A 29 7.95 7.68 7.27
CA ASP A 29 8.83 6.55 7.53
C ASP A 29 8.43 5.29 6.72
N PHE A 30 8.82 5.31 5.45
CA PHE A 30 8.42 4.28 4.48
C PHE A 30 9.52 3.23 4.24
N ASP A 31 10.62 3.28 4.99
CA ASP A 31 11.76 2.40 4.78
C ASP A 31 11.41 0.91 4.94
N MET A 32 10.51 0.57 5.89
CA MET A 32 10.06 -0.81 6.13
C MET A 32 8.91 -1.27 5.21
N THR A 33 8.70 -0.60 4.08
CA THR A 33 7.68 -1.02 3.13
C THR A 33 8.20 -2.11 2.19
N GLY A 34 7.31 -3.03 1.80
CA GLY A 34 7.63 -4.02 0.77
C GLY A 34 8.00 -3.39 -0.58
N TRP A 35 7.59 -2.13 -0.80
CA TRP A 35 7.95 -1.37 -2.00
C TRP A 35 9.42 -0.95 -2.01
N VAL A 36 9.99 -0.59 -0.87
CA VAL A 36 11.41 -0.24 -0.71
C VAL A 36 12.25 -1.51 -0.54
N ASN A 37 11.73 -2.50 0.17
CA ASN A 37 12.34 -3.81 0.43
C ASN A 37 13.84 -3.74 0.78
N PRO A 38 14.24 -2.98 1.81
CA PRO A 38 15.64 -2.85 2.17
C PRO A 38 16.18 -4.16 2.72
N SER A 39 17.49 -4.38 2.59
CA SER A 39 18.16 -5.61 3.01
C SER A 39 18.04 -5.93 4.51
N TYR A 40 17.73 -4.94 5.33
CA TYR A 40 17.50 -5.10 6.78
C TYR A 40 16.04 -5.31 7.16
N ALA A 41 15.11 -5.26 6.20
CA ALA A 41 13.69 -5.45 6.49
C ALA A 41 13.41 -6.86 7.02
N THR A 42 12.61 -6.93 8.06
CA THR A 42 12.21 -8.18 8.69
C THR A 42 10.74 -8.47 8.49
N VAL A 43 10.43 -9.74 8.24
CA VAL A 43 9.06 -10.19 8.07
C VAL A 43 8.32 -10.20 9.39
N ASN A 44 7.17 -9.53 9.45
CA ASN A 44 6.29 -9.63 10.62
C ASN A 44 5.40 -10.88 10.52
N THR A 45 5.93 -12.02 10.97
CA THR A 45 5.25 -13.32 10.91
C THR A 45 3.94 -13.37 11.71
N THR A 46 3.75 -12.48 12.69
CA THR A 46 2.48 -12.41 13.46
C THR A 46 1.29 -11.98 12.60
N LEU A 47 1.55 -11.38 11.45
CA LEU A 47 0.53 -11.02 10.47
C LEU A 47 0.16 -12.16 9.51
N GLY A 48 0.86 -13.30 9.59
CA GLY A 48 0.66 -14.43 8.68
C GLY A 48 1.15 -14.15 7.26
N ILE A 49 2.18 -13.31 7.13
CA ILE A 49 2.91 -13.06 5.88
C ILE A 49 4.26 -13.78 5.91
N ASN A 50 4.79 -14.13 4.74
CA ASN A 50 6.04 -14.89 4.60
C ASN A 50 7.16 -14.04 4.00
N SER A 51 6.83 -12.92 3.38
CA SER A 51 7.75 -11.97 2.78
C SER A 51 7.39 -10.54 3.16
N VAL A 52 8.35 -9.62 3.15
CA VAL A 52 8.09 -8.18 3.30
C VAL A 52 7.32 -7.62 2.10
N GLU A 53 7.37 -8.30 0.96
CA GLU A 53 6.62 -7.96 -0.25
C GLU A 53 5.16 -8.45 -0.20
N ASP A 54 4.82 -9.34 0.74
CA ASP A 54 3.45 -9.79 0.91
C ASP A 54 2.56 -8.63 1.38
N ARG A 55 1.40 -8.50 0.75
CA ARG A 55 0.40 -7.52 1.13
C ARG A 55 -0.69 -8.15 1.96
N LYS A 56 -1.01 -7.52 3.08
CA LYS A 56 -2.16 -7.87 3.90
C LYS A 56 -2.98 -6.64 4.19
N TYR A 57 -4.25 -6.68 3.82
CA TYR A 57 -5.16 -5.60 4.20
C TYR A 57 -5.41 -5.63 5.71
N ARG A 58 -5.21 -4.50 6.38
CA ARG A 58 -5.32 -4.38 7.85
C ARG A 58 -6.39 -3.38 8.28
N GLY A 59 -7.13 -2.85 7.32
CA GLY A 59 -8.24 -1.93 7.59
C GLY A 59 -9.44 -2.62 8.23
N PHE A 60 -10.33 -1.81 8.81
CA PHE A 60 -11.59 -2.29 9.35
C PHE A 60 -12.65 -2.42 8.26
N LYS A 61 -13.60 -3.35 8.48
CA LYS A 61 -14.74 -3.53 7.59
C LYS A 61 -15.57 -2.25 7.53
N ARG A 62 -15.94 -1.87 6.32
CA ARG A 62 -16.82 -0.74 5.99
C ARG A 62 -17.86 -1.21 4.98
N GLU A 63 -18.85 -0.37 4.69
CA GLU A 63 -19.76 -0.60 3.58
C GLU A 63 -19.01 -0.67 2.25
N LYS A 64 -19.50 -1.51 1.35
CA LYS A 64 -18.81 -1.81 0.08
C LYS A 64 -18.57 -0.56 -0.77
N GLN A 65 -19.46 0.42 -0.68
CA GLN A 65 -19.30 1.68 -1.41
C GLN A 65 -17.99 2.39 -1.10
N TYR A 66 -17.55 2.45 0.17
CA TYR A 66 -16.30 3.10 0.55
C TYR A 66 -15.06 2.37 0.00
N PHE A 67 -15.11 1.03 -0.05
CA PHE A 67 -14.05 0.26 -0.71
C PHE A 67 -13.97 0.58 -2.21
N ASN A 68 -15.13 0.69 -2.88
CA ASN A 68 -15.18 1.00 -4.31
C ASN A 68 -14.72 2.43 -4.59
N GLU A 69 -15.16 3.40 -3.80
CA GLU A 69 -14.74 4.81 -3.93
C GLU A 69 -13.21 4.95 -3.84
N VAL A 70 -12.59 4.31 -2.85
CA VAL A 70 -11.12 4.33 -2.70
C VAL A 70 -10.44 3.57 -3.84
N ARG A 71 -10.98 2.42 -4.25
CA ARG A 71 -10.50 1.64 -5.39
C ARG A 71 -10.46 2.49 -6.68
N GLU A 72 -11.53 3.18 -6.97
CA GLU A 72 -11.65 4.05 -8.15
C GLU A 72 -10.64 5.21 -8.11
N GLN A 73 -10.44 5.83 -6.94
CA GLN A 73 -9.42 6.86 -6.77
C GLN A 73 -8.03 6.36 -7.16
N PHE A 74 -7.64 5.16 -6.70
CA PHE A 74 -6.36 4.56 -7.07
C PHE A 74 -6.28 4.23 -8.56
N ILE A 75 -7.33 3.65 -9.14
CA ILE A 75 -7.34 3.30 -10.57
C ILE A 75 -7.24 4.57 -11.43
N ASN A 76 -7.98 5.61 -11.10
CA ASN A 76 -7.95 6.88 -11.83
C ASN A 76 -6.59 7.59 -11.75
N GLN A 77 -5.80 7.34 -10.72
CA GLN A 77 -4.46 7.91 -10.55
C GLN A 77 -3.33 6.99 -11.04
N LYS A 78 -3.66 5.81 -11.55
CA LYS A 78 -2.66 4.79 -11.95
C LYS A 78 -1.59 5.35 -12.87
N ASP A 79 -2.02 5.94 -13.98
CA ASP A 79 -1.08 6.42 -15.01
C ASP A 79 -0.19 7.54 -14.49
N ASN A 80 -0.76 8.47 -13.72
CA ASN A 80 -0.02 9.56 -13.09
C ASN A 80 1.04 9.02 -12.10
N LEU A 81 0.65 8.06 -11.26
CA LEU A 81 1.57 7.45 -10.29
C LEU A 81 2.66 6.64 -10.98
N MET A 82 2.31 5.84 -11.99
CA MET A 82 3.28 5.06 -12.75
C MET A 82 4.26 5.96 -13.50
N GLN A 83 3.79 7.05 -14.11
CA GLN A 83 4.65 8.02 -14.78
C GLN A 83 5.59 8.73 -13.80
N MET A 84 5.06 9.16 -12.65
CA MET A 84 5.87 9.78 -11.60
C MET A 84 7.00 8.85 -11.17
N VAL A 85 6.67 7.60 -10.83
CA VAL A 85 7.69 6.63 -10.39
C VAL A 85 8.69 6.33 -11.50
N SER A 86 8.23 6.19 -12.76
CA SER A 86 9.13 5.97 -13.90
C SER A 86 10.11 7.12 -14.13
N SER A 87 9.77 8.34 -13.72
CA SER A 87 10.71 9.48 -13.86
C SER A 87 11.94 9.38 -12.96
N PHE A 88 11.93 8.49 -11.96
CA PHE A 88 13.08 8.26 -11.07
C PHE A 88 13.99 7.12 -11.52
N GLU A 89 13.75 6.47 -12.66
CA GLU A 89 14.55 5.35 -13.14
C GLU A 89 16.05 5.66 -13.18
N SER A 90 16.42 6.86 -13.63
CA SER A 90 17.82 7.29 -13.73
C SER A 90 18.52 7.50 -12.38
N GLU A 91 17.77 7.57 -11.29
CA GLU A 91 18.31 7.74 -9.94
C GLU A 91 18.77 6.40 -9.31
N PHE A 92 18.38 5.28 -9.91
CA PHE A 92 18.75 3.95 -9.42
C PHE A 92 20.09 3.51 -9.99
N SER A 93 21.00 3.09 -9.09
CA SER A 93 22.32 2.55 -9.47
C SER A 93 22.19 1.16 -10.12
N ASP A 94 21.24 0.35 -9.67
CA ASP A 94 20.92 -0.95 -10.24
C ASP A 94 19.53 -0.93 -10.91
N PRO A 95 19.46 -1.10 -12.22
CA PRO A 95 18.20 -1.17 -12.95
C PRO A 95 17.24 -2.28 -12.47
N LYS A 96 17.79 -3.34 -11.84
CA LYS A 96 16.98 -4.43 -11.30
C LYS A 96 16.17 -3.98 -10.08
N GLU A 97 16.73 -3.15 -9.23
CA GLU A 97 16.01 -2.60 -8.06
C GLU A 97 14.82 -1.76 -8.53
N PHE A 98 15.03 -0.90 -9.52
CA PHE A 98 13.95 -0.13 -10.13
C PHE A 98 12.87 -1.05 -10.74
N GLN A 99 13.26 -2.07 -11.49
CA GLN A 99 12.33 -3.01 -12.10
C GLN A 99 11.48 -3.74 -11.03
N THR A 100 12.11 -4.21 -9.95
CA THR A 100 11.42 -4.85 -8.82
C THR A 100 10.39 -3.92 -8.19
N MET A 101 10.74 -2.65 -8.00
CA MET A 101 9.85 -1.63 -7.45
C MET A 101 8.63 -1.37 -8.36
N ILE A 102 8.84 -1.29 -9.68
CA ILE A 102 7.77 -1.13 -10.66
C ILE A 102 6.85 -2.36 -10.69
N GLU A 103 7.41 -3.56 -10.65
CA GLU A 103 6.63 -4.81 -10.60
C GLU A 103 5.79 -4.92 -9.34
N PHE A 104 6.34 -4.49 -8.21
CA PHE A 104 5.59 -4.41 -6.96
C PHE A 104 4.39 -3.46 -7.10
N MET A 105 4.54 -2.29 -7.71
CA MET A 105 3.41 -1.40 -7.97
C MET A 105 2.39 -2.01 -8.93
N ARG A 106 2.83 -2.60 -10.03
CA ARG A 106 1.94 -3.25 -11.01
C ARG A 106 1.10 -4.34 -10.35
N SER A 107 1.70 -5.18 -9.51
CA SER A 107 0.99 -6.24 -8.80
C SER A 107 -0.11 -5.71 -7.85
N PHE A 108 0.02 -4.49 -7.33
CA PHE A 108 -1.04 -3.82 -6.59
C PHE A 108 -2.23 -3.47 -7.51
N TYR A 109 -1.96 -2.90 -8.67
CA TYR A 109 -3.01 -2.55 -9.63
C TYR A 109 -3.71 -3.79 -10.21
N GLU A 110 -3.00 -4.91 -10.39
CA GLU A 110 -3.62 -6.18 -10.76
C GLU A 110 -4.67 -6.66 -9.75
N ILE A 111 -4.47 -6.36 -8.46
CA ILE A 111 -5.48 -6.65 -7.43
C ILE A 111 -6.66 -5.68 -7.57
N LEU A 112 -6.41 -4.40 -7.81
CA LEU A 112 -7.47 -3.40 -7.89
C LEU A 112 -8.31 -3.54 -9.16
N GLU A 113 -7.73 -3.95 -10.29
CA GLU A 113 -8.40 -4.05 -11.57
C GLU A 113 -9.17 -5.36 -11.77
N ASP A 114 -8.93 -6.36 -10.92
CA ASP A 114 -9.58 -7.67 -10.96
C ASP A 114 -10.59 -7.82 -9.81
N ASP A 115 -11.89 -7.89 -10.11
CA ASP A 115 -12.94 -7.94 -9.11
C ASP A 115 -12.77 -9.11 -8.10
N PRO A 116 -12.54 -10.36 -8.53
CA PRO A 116 -12.26 -11.47 -7.62
C PRO A 116 -11.05 -11.26 -6.72
N LYS A 117 -9.95 -10.74 -7.25
CA LYS A 117 -8.75 -10.44 -6.45
C LYS A 117 -8.99 -9.34 -5.44
N PHE A 118 -9.69 -8.27 -5.85
CA PHE A 118 -10.06 -7.17 -4.96
C PHE A 118 -10.96 -7.63 -3.82
N GLU A 119 -12.02 -8.38 -4.14
CA GLU A 119 -12.94 -8.91 -3.13
C GLU A 119 -12.21 -9.82 -2.14
N LYS A 120 -11.40 -10.77 -2.64
CA LYS A 120 -10.68 -11.72 -1.79
C LYS A 120 -9.55 -11.08 -0.99
N GLY A 121 -8.73 -10.22 -1.64
CA GLY A 121 -7.49 -9.71 -1.04
C GLY A 121 -7.68 -8.45 -0.20
N ILE A 122 -8.81 -7.75 -0.34
CA ILE A 122 -9.05 -6.49 0.37
C ILE A 122 -10.35 -6.54 1.17
N VAL A 123 -11.49 -6.74 0.51
CA VAL A 123 -12.80 -6.63 1.18
C VAL A 123 -13.01 -7.74 2.19
N ALA A 124 -12.70 -8.99 1.83
CA ALA A 124 -12.85 -10.15 2.70
C ALA A 124 -11.81 -10.19 3.84
N GLU A 125 -10.63 -9.60 3.63
CA GLU A 125 -9.59 -9.50 4.66
C GLU A 125 -9.87 -8.39 5.71
N ALA A 126 -10.87 -7.54 5.49
CA ALA A 126 -11.17 -6.43 6.38
C ALA A 126 -11.60 -6.93 7.77
N ARG A 127 -10.96 -6.38 8.80
CA ARG A 127 -11.15 -6.78 10.20
C ARG A 127 -12.53 -6.34 10.72
N THR A 128 -13.16 -7.18 11.50
CA THR A 128 -14.43 -6.89 12.17
C THR A 128 -14.25 -6.42 13.63
N LYS A 129 -13.05 -6.65 14.18
CA LYS A 129 -12.66 -6.26 15.54
C LYS A 129 -11.20 -5.81 15.57
#